data_64f1221818a0b041a7ab061cc36a205c
#
_entry.id   64f1221818a0b041a7ab061cc36a205c
#
_cell.length_a   1.000
_cell.length_b   1.000
_cell.length_c   1.000
_cell.angle_alpha   90.00
_cell.angle_beta   90.00
_cell.angle_gamma   90.00
#
_symmetry.space_group_name_H-M   'P 1'
#
loop_
_entity.id
_entity.type
_entity.pdbx_description
1 polymer ?
#
loop_
_entity_poly.entity_id
_entity_poly.type
_entity_poly.pdbx_seq_one_letter_code
_entity_poly.pdbx_strand_id
1 'polypeptide(L)'
;MLAVLSNHVYRHLFLAQLIALVGTGLATVALGLLAYDLAGGNAGAVLGTALAIKMAAYIGVAPIVGAFADRLPRRALLVTTDLVRAAVALCLPFVDQVWQIYILIFVLQSASAAFTPTFQATIPEVLPDERDYTRALSLSRLAYDMESLTSPMLAAVLLTVINFHWLFAGTAVGFVCSALLVVSVALPVVRRASDARTGIYEKTTRGIRIYLKTPRLRGLLALTFASAAASSMVIVNTVVIVRDQLERSQSDVAIALAAFGGGSMLAALLLPRLLDQLSDRRVMIFAAAVLAVGLSAMTIVTLTFADAPGYWLALLAGWAVLGIAYSMSVTPTGRLLKRSARSDDRPTLFAAQFALSHACWLVTYPLAGWLGAQSGQAAAFGAMAAIAAAGAIGAAIIWPSADIDALAQPTNAAF
;
A
#
# COMPACT_ATOMS: atom_id res chain seq x y z
N MET A 1 -18.22 11.18 -10.79
CA MET A 1 -17.24 10.09 -10.88
C MET A 1 -17.74 8.91 -11.70
N LEU A 2 -18.92 8.36 -11.41
CA LEU A 2 -19.43 7.13 -12.07
C LEU A 2 -19.72 7.27 -13.58
N ALA A 3 -19.89 8.48 -14.10
CA ALA A 3 -20.11 8.73 -15.53
C ALA A 3 -19.02 8.12 -16.44
N VAL A 4 -17.80 7.98 -15.94
CA VAL A 4 -16.67 7.38 -16.69
C VAL A 4 -16.90 5.89 -16.96
N LEU A 5 -17.69 5.22 -16.13
CA LEU A 5 -18.06 3.81 -16.32
C LEU A 5 -19.03 3.57 -17.48
N SER A 6 -19.59 4.62 -18.10
CA SER A 6 -20.34 4.50 -19.35
C SER A 6 -19.45 4.09 -20.53
N ASN A 7 -18.13 4.42 -20.46
CA ASN A 7 -17.18 3.91 -21.43
C ASN A 7 -16.97 2.40 -21.22
N HIS A 8 -17.37 1.60 -22.21
CA HIS A 8 -17.31 0.15 -22.14
C HIS A 8 -15.89 -0.39 -21.89
N VAL A 9 -14.88 0.16 -22.58
CA VAL A 9 -13.48 -0.29 -22.43
C VAL A 9 -12.95 0.03 -21.03
N TYR A 10 -13.15 1.28 -20.56
CA TYR A 10 -12.72 1.66 -19.23
C TYR A 10 -13.43 0.86 -18.14
N ARG A 11 -14.73 0.60 -18.28
CA ARG A 11 -15.49 -0.20 -17.31
C ARG A 11 -14.90 -1.60 -17.14
N HIS A 12 -14.51 -2.27 -18.22
CA HIS A 12 -13.89 -3.61 -18.15
C HIS A 12 -12.51 -3.54 -17.50
N LEU A 13 -11.70 -2.54 -17.86
CA LEU A 13 -10.41 -2.32 -17.23
C LEU A 13 -10.54 -2.03 -15.73
N PHE A 14 -11.49 -1.20 -15.34
CA PHE A 14 -11.73 -0.88 -13.94
C PHE A 14 -12.23 -2.09 -13.14
N LEU A 15 -13.14 -2.89 -13.69
CA LEU A 15 -13.58 -4.14 -13.07
C LEU A 15 -12.45 -5.15 -12.96
N ALA A 16 -11.59 -5.26 -13.98
CA ALA A 16 -10.39 -6.09 -13.94
C ALA A 16 -9.47 -5.67 -12.77
N GLN A 17 -9.20 -4.37 -12.64
CA GLN A 17 -8.42 -3.82 -11.53
C GLN A 17 -9.05 -4.13 -10.17
N LEU A 18 -10.35 -3.90 -10.02
CA LEU A 18 -11.06 -4.11 -8.75
C LEU A 18 -11.00 -5.58 -8.31
N ILE A 19 -11.28 -6.51 -9.22
CA ILE A 19 -11.24 -7.94 -8.94
C ILE A 19 -9.81 -8.39 -8.60
N ALA A 20 -8.81 -7.93 -9.35
CA ALA A 20 -7.40 -8.23 -9.08
C ALA A 20 -6.94 -7.69 -7.72
N LEU A 21 -7.40 -6.50 -7.32
CA LEU A 21 -7.10 -5.90 -6.01
C LEU A 21 -7.69 -6.72 -4.87
N VAL A 22 -8.96 -7.12 -4.95
CA VAL A 22 -9.59 -7.98 -3.95
C VAL A 22 -8.81 -9.29 -3.81
N GLY A 23 -8.43 -9.93 -4.92
CA GLY A 23 -7.58 -11.12 -4.92
C GLY A 23 -6.24 -10.88 -4.22
N THR A 24 -5.58 -9.75 -4.49
CA THR A 24 -4.31 -9.39 -3.86
C THR A 24 -4.44 -9.23 -2.35
N GLY A 25 -5.52 -8.60 -1.89
CA GLY A 25 -5.78 -8.44 -0.47
C GLY A 25 -6.04 -9.77 0.25
N LEU A 26 -6.82 -10.68 -0.36
CA LEU A 26 -7.03 -12.03 0.16
C LEU A 26 -5.70 -12.80 0.24
N ALA A 27 -4.86 -12.71 -0.79
CA ALA A 27 -3.54 -13.33 -0.78
C ALA A 27 -2.63 -12.79 0.33
N THR A 28 -2.75 -11.51 0.70
CA THR A 28 -1.96 -10.92 1.78
C THR A 28 -2.31 -11.54 3.13
N VAL A 29 -3.60 -11.76 3.42
CA VAL A 29 -4.05 -12.44 4.64
C VAL A 29 -3.62 -13.92 4.63
N ALA A 30 -3.84 -14.60 3.50
CA ALA A 30 -3.46 -16.01 3.35
C ALA A 30 -1.95 -16.23 3.47
N LEU A 31 -1.13 -15.29 2.97
CA LEU A 31 0.33 -15.35 3.09
C LEU A 31 0.79 -15.27 4.55
N GLY A 32 0.14 -14.42 5.37
CA GLY A 32 0.41 -14.36 6.79
C GLY A 32 0.14 -15.68 7.50
N LEU A 33 -0.99 -16.33 7.18
CA LEU A 33 -1.36 -17.63 7.73
C LEU A 33 -0.44 -18.76 7.23
N LEU A 34 -0.07 -18.74 5.94
CA LEU A 34 0.91 -19.69 5.38
C LEU A 34 2.30 -19.55 6.04
N ALA A 35 2.75 -18.31 6.26
CA ALA A 35 3.99 -18.06 6.98
C ALA A 35 3.94 -18.61 8.40
N TYR A 36 2.78 -18.53 9.06
CA TYR A 36 2.58 -19.11 10.39
C TYR A 36 2.59 -20.64 10.37
N ASP A 37 1.92 -21.24 9.42
CA ASP A 37 1.90 -22.72 9.30
C ASP A 37 3.30 -23.31 9.08
N LEU A 38 4.17 -22.60 8.34
CA LEU A 38 5.53 -23.06 8.04
C LEU A 38 6.57 -22.70 9.10
N ALA A 39 6.38 -21.61 9.83
CA ALA A 39 7.42 -21.04 10.69
C ALA A 39 6.96 -20.79 12.14
N GLY A 40 5.68 -21.01 12.48
CA GLY A 40 5.15 -20.80 13.83
C GLY A 40 5.44 -19.39 14.35
N GLY A 41 6.03 -19.30 15.53
CA GLY A 41 6.43 -18.01 16.15
C GLY A 41 7.38 -17.17 15.31
N ASN A 42 8.12 -17.77 14.35
CA ASN A 42 8.99 -17.06 13.40
C ASN A 42 8.23 -16.51 12.16
N ALA A 43 6.92 -16.69 12.08
CA ALA A 43 6.10 -16.24 10.95
C ALA A 43 6.27 -14.74 10.64
N GLY A 44 6.46 -13.91 11.66
CA GLY A 44 6.73 -12.49 11.48
C GLY A 44 8.00 -12.21 10.66
N ALA A 45 9.08 -12.93 10.92
CA ALA A 45 10.33 -12.80 10.15
C ALA A 45 10.13 -13.25 8.69
N VAL A 46 9.42 -14.36 8.48
CA VAL A 46 9.10 -14.87 7.13
C VAL A 46 8.24 -13.89 6.36
N LEU A 47 7.14 -13.43 6.95
CA LEU A 47 6.21 -12.49 6.31
C LEU A 47 6.87 -11.13 6.08
N GLY A 48 7.63 -10.60 7.05
CA GLY A 48 8.37 -9.35 6.92
C GLY A 48 9.38 -9.39 5.78
N THR A 49 10.11 -10.51 5.64
CA THR A 49 11.04 -10.73 4.52
C THR A 49 10.31 -10.84 3.17
N ALA A 50 9.20 -11.59 3.11
CA ALA A 50 8.40 -11.71 1.89
C ALA A 50 7.85 -10.35 1.43
N LEU A 51 7.38 -9.51 2.37
CA LEU A 51 6.92 -8.17 2.07
C LEU A 51 8.06 -7.20 1.72
N ALA A 52 9.26 -7.38 2.29
CA ALA A 52 10.44 -6.64 1.83
C ALA A 52 10.81 -6.99 0.38
N ILE A 53 10.75 -8.28 0.01
CA ILE A 53 10.93 -8.73 -1.37
C ILE A 53 9.89 -8.08 -2.31
N LYS A 54 8.63 -7.97 -1.86
CA LYS A 54 7.59 -7.21 -2.58
C LYS A 54 8.03 -5.76 -2.82
N MET A 55 8.52 -5.06 -1.80
CA MET A 55 8.95 -3.67 -1.94
C MET A 55 10.16 -3.54 -2.87
N ALA A 56 11.12 -4.47 -2.78
CA ALA A 56 12.27 -4.52 -3.68
C ALA A 56 11.84 -4.73 -5.15
N ALA A 57 10.86 -5.61 -5.39
CA ALA A 57 10.30 -5.79 -6.73
C ALA A 57 9.64 -4.52 -7.27
N TYR A 58 8.87 -3.81 -6.44
CA TYR A 58 8.23 -2.55 -6.84
C TYR A 58 9.25 -1.43 -7.14
N ILE A 59 10.31 -1.33 -6.34
CA ILE A 59 11.36 -0.31 -6.56
C ILE A 59 12.23 -0.65 -7.76
N GLY A 60 12.55 -1.94 -7.96
CA GLY A 60 13.47 -2.39 -9.00
C GLY A 60 12.79 -2.67 -10.34
N VAL A 61 11.69 -3.43 -10.35
CA VAL A 61 11.06 -3.91 -11.59
C VAL A 61 10.15 -2.87 -12.23
N ALA A 62 9.38 -2.08 -11.46
CA ALA A 62 8.45 -1.12 -12.02
C ALA A 62 9.12 -0.07 -12.95
N PRO A 63 10.28 0.53 -12.61
CA PRO A 63 10.97 1.45 -13.51
C PRO A 63 11.47 0.77 -14.79
N ILE A 64 11.96 -0.48 -14.67
CA ILE A 64 12.47 -1.25 -15.82
C ILE A 64 11.32 -1.53 -16.79
N VAL A 65 10.21 -2.06 -16.28
CA VAL A 65 9.03 -2.35 -17.12
C VAL A 65 8.44 -1.08 -17.70
N GLY A 66 8.36 0.00 -16.90
CA GLY A 66 7.93 1.31 -17.39
C GLY A 66 8.76 1.81 -18.59
N ALA A 67 10.06 1.49 -18.61
CA ALA A 67 10.96 1.80 -19.74
C ALA A 67 10.61 1.04 -21.01
N PHE A 68 10.13 -0.18 -20.87
CA PHE A 68 9.82 -1.07 -21.99
C PHE A 68 8.31 -1.13 -22.30
N ALA A 69 7.46 -0.57 -21.47
CA ALA A 69 6.01 -0.63 -21.60
C ALA A 69 5.50 -0.08 -22.95
N ASP A 70 6.16 0.96 -23.48
CA ASP A 70 5.83 1.53 -24.80
C ASP A 70 6.24 0.66 -25.98
N ARG A 71 7.07 -0.37 -25.76
CA ARG A 71 7.56 -1.28 -26.82
C ARG A 71 6.74 -2.57 -26.90
N LEU A 72 6.01 -2.90 -25.86
CA LEU A 72 5.23 -4.14 -25.76
C LEU A 72 3.74 -3.86 -26.00
N PRO A 73 3.00 -4.81 -26.62
CA PRO A 73 1.56 -4.69 -26.73
C PRO A 73 0.94 -4.68 -25.33
N ARG A 74 0.31 -3.56 -24.93
CA ARG A 74 -0.24 -3.36 -23.56
C ARG A 74 -1.20 -4.47 -23.13
N ARG A 75 -2.07 -4.91 -24.05
CA ARG A 75 -3.00 -6.02 -23.80
C ARG A 75 -2.26 -7.31 -23.45
N ALA A 76 -1.24 -7.67 -24.22
CA ALA A 76 -0.45 -8.87 -23.96
C ALA A 76 0.27 -8.77 -22.62
N LEU A 77 0.86 -7.62 -22.29
CA LEU A 77 1.54 -7.41 -21.02
C LEU A 77 0.59 -7.52 -19.83
N LEU A 78 -0.59 -6.88 -19.88
CA LEU A 78 -1.60 -6.96 -18.82
C LEU A 78 -2.09 -8.40 -18.62
N VAL A 79 -2.42 -9.11 -19.70
CA VAL A 79 -2.90 -10.49 -19.64
C VAL A 79 -1.82 -11.45 -19.14
N THR A 80 -0.59 -11.34 -19.67
CA THR A 80 0.51 -12.21 -19.24
C THR A 80 0.84 -12.02 -17.76
N THR A 81 0.88 -10.78 -17.28
CA THR A 81 1.14 -10.51 -15.86
C THR A 81 0.02 -11.04 -14.96
N ASP A 82 -1.24 -10.97 -15.37
CA ASP A 82 -2.35 -11.58 -14.64
C ASP A 82 -2.26 -13.11 -14.61
N LEU A 83 -1.93 -13.75 -15.74
CA LEU A 83 -1.75 -15.20 -15.79
C LEU A 83 -0.57 -15.68 -14.95
N VAL A 84 0.55 -14.95 -14.95
CA VAL A 84 1.69 -15.24 -14.06
C VAL A 84 1.26 -15.14 -12.59
N ARG A 85 0.54 -14.08 -12.22
CA ARG A 85 0.03 -13.91 -10.85
C ARG A 85 -0.94 -15.03 -10.46
N ALA A 86 -1.83 -15.43 -11.36
CA ALA A 86 -2.76 -16.55 -11.14
C ALA A 86 -2.01 -17.86 -10.93
N ALA A 87 -1.03 -18.16 -11.79
CA ALA A 87 -0.22 -19.38 -11.67
C ALA A 87 0.55 -19.40 -10.33
N VAL A 88 1.17 -18.31 -9.93
CA VAL A 88 1.86 -18.21 -8.64
C VAL A 88 0.89 -18.40 -7.47
N ALA A 89 -0.28 -17.76 -7.53
CA ALA A 89 -1.30 -17.90 -6.48
C ALA A 89 -1.77 -19.37 -6.33
N LEU A 90 -1.85 -20.12 -7.43
CA LEU A 90 -2.18 -21.56 -7.39
C LEU A 90 -1.03 -22.42 -6.84
N CYS A 91 0.23 -21.98 -6.94
CA CYS A 91 1.37 -22.71 -6.37
C CYS A 91 1.49 -22.48 -4.85
N LEU A 92 1.09 -21.32 -4.32
CA LEU A 92 1.27 -20.97 -2.91
C LEU A 92 0.65 -21.96 -1.91
N PRO A 93 -0.53 -22.59 -2.14
CA PRO A 93 -1.08 -23.59 -1.23
C PRO A 93 -0.24 -24.87 -1.06
N PHE A 94 0.67 -25.14 -1.99
CA PHE A 94 1.49 -26.36 -2.02
C PHE A 94 2.93 -26.13 -1.55
N VAL A 95 3.20 -24.94 -1.00
CA VAL A 95 4.52 -24.58 -0.48
C VAL A 95 4.75 -25.30 0.84
N ASP A 96 5.92 -25.95 0.97
CA ASP A 96 6.37 -26.66 2.17
C ASP A 96 7.67 -26.09 2.77
N GLN A 97 8.31 -25.13 2.07
CA GLN A 97 9.56 -24.51 2.49
C GLN A 97 9.48 -22.97 2.40
N VAL A 98 10.07 -22.28 3.38
CA VAL A 98 10.05 -20.82 3.45
C VAL A 98 10.68 -20.16 2.22
N TRP A 99 11.76 -20.69 1.67
CA TRP A 99 12.42 -20.13 0.49
C TRP A 99 11.52 -20.13 -0.76
N GLN A 100 10.59 -21.09 -0.86
CA GLN A 100 9.61 -21.13 -1.96
C GLN A 100 8.66 -19.94 -1.89
N ILE A 101 8.22 -19.53 -0.67
CA ILE A 101 7.46 -18.30 -0.47
C ILE A 101 8.21 -17.11 -1.09
N TYR A 102 9.51 -16.97 -0.79
CA TYR A 102 10.28 -15.81 -1.25
C TYR A 102 10.39 -15.74 -2.78
N ILE A 103 10.63 -16.88 -3.44
CA ILE A 103 10.67 -16.94 -4.91
C ILE A 103 9.30 -16.63 -5.50
N LEU A 104 8.24 -17.28 -5.01
CA LEU A 104 6.89 -17.08 -5.53
C LEU A 104 6.41 -15.65 -5.32
N ILE A 105 6.67 -15.06 -4.16
CA ILE A 105 6.33 -13.65 -3.89
C ILE A 105 7.15 -12.72 -4.78
N PHE A 106 8.44 -12.98 -5.01
CA PHE A 106 9.22 -12.18 -5.94
C PHE A 106 8.63 -12.19 -7.35
N VAL A 107 8.26 -13.36 -7.87
CA VAL A 107 7.64 -13.51 -9.20
C VAL A 107 6.28 -12.81 -9.25
N LEU A 108 5.41 -13.06 -8.27
CA LEU A 108 4.09 -12.45 -8.18
C LEU A 108 4.15 -10.93 -8.13
N GLN A 109 5.06 -10.40 -7.32
CA GLN A 109 5.18 -8.96 -7.13
C GLN A 109 5.91 -8.27 -8.29
N SER A 110 6.82 -8.98 -8.98
CA SER A 110 7.41 -8.50 -10.22
C SER A 110 6.36 -8.35 -11.33
N ALA A 111 5.45 -9.35 -11.45
CA ALA A 111 4.32 -9.25 -12.35
C ALA A 111 3.36 -8.10 -11.97
N SER A 112 3.08 -7.90 -10.68
CA SER A 112 2.25 -6.80 -10.18
C SER A 112 2.91 -5.42 -10.42
N ALA A 113 4.23 -5.33 -10.24
CA ALA A 113 5.01 -4.13 -10.51
C ALA A 113 5.04 -3.77 -12.00
N ALA A 114 4.88 -4.75 -12.88
CA ALA A 114 4.73 -4.54 -14.33
C ALA A 114 3.29 -4.16 -14.73
N PHE A 115 2.30 -4.76 -14.09
CA PHE A 115 0.89 -4.50 -14.36
C PHE A 115 0.48 -3.05 -14.08
N THR A 116 0.80 -2.54 -12.91
CA THR A 116 0.31 -1.24 -12.43
C THR A 116 0.68 -0.07 -13.35
N PRO A 117 1.94 0.17 -13.74
CA PRO A 117 2.26 1.27 -14.64
C PRO A 117 1.69 1.07 -16.04
N THR A 118 1.61 -0.16 -16.53
CA THR A 118 1.00 -0.47 -17.84
C THR A 118 -0.49 -0.15 -17.83
N PHE A 119 -1.20 -0.53 -16.77
CA PHE A 119 -2.62 -0.21 -16.59
C PHE A 119 -2.84 1.31 -16.54
N GLN A 120 -2.07 2.02 -15.72
CA GLN A 120 -2.18 3.48 -15.60
C GLN A 120 -1.87 4.21 -16.91
N ALA A 121 -0.91 3.71 -17.69
CA ALA A 121 -0.59 4.26 -18.99
C ALA A 121 -1.66 3.99 -20.07
N THR A 122 -2.50 2.98 -19.87
CA THR A 122 -3.61 2.66 -20.78
C THR A 122 -4.82 3.58 -20.57
N ILE A 123 -5.05 4.08 -19.36
CA ILE A 123 -6.23 4.91 -19.05
C ILE A 123 -6.36 6.15 -19.93
N PRO A 124 -5.31 7.01 -20.12
CA PRO A 124 -5.46 8.22 -20.94
C PRO A 124 -5.67 7.94 -22.42
N GLU A 125 -5.33 6.75 -22.91
CA GLU A 125 -5.59 6.35 -24.30
C GLU A 125 -7.03 5.92 -24.51
N VAL A 126 -7.67 5.34 -23.48
CA VAL A 126 -9.08 4.96 -23.46
C VAL A 126 -9.96 6.17 -23.17
N LEU A 127 -9.49 7.10 -22.37
CA LEU A 127 -10.17 8.32 -21.93
C LEU A 127 -9.31 9.55 -22.23
N PRO A 128 -9.34 10.06 -23.47
CA PRO A 128 -8.51 11.19 -23.88
C PRO A 128 -8.96 12.53 -23.28
N ASP A 129 -10.22 12.65 -22.81
CA ASP A 129 -10.71 13.84 -22.13
C ASP A 129 -10.07 13.97 -20.74
N GLU A 130 -9.50 15.13 -20.43
CA GLU A 130 -8.75 15.38 -19.18
C GLU A 130 -9.66 15.22 -17.93
N ARG A 131 -10.93 15.59 -18.04
CA ARG A 131 -11.89 15.49 -16.92
C ARG A 131 -12.21 14.03 -16.64
N ASP A 132 -12.41 13.23 -17.70
CA ASP A 132 -12.71 11.80 -17.58
C ASP A 132 -11.48 11.03 -17.12
N TYR A 133 -10.29 11.36 -17.60
CA TYR A 133 -9.03 10.83 -17.09
C TYR A 133 -8.85 11.11 -15.60
N THR A 134 -9.08 12.34 -15.16
CA THR A 134 -9.00 12.71 -13.73
C THR A 134 -10.00 11.94 -12.88
N ARG A 135 -11.23 11.75 -13.37
CA ARG A 135 -12.26 10.93 -12.71
C ARG A 135 -11.84 9.47 -12.60
N ALA A 136 -11.25 8.92 -13.67
CA ALA A 136 -10.75 7.55 -13.71
C ALA A 136 -9.62 7.32 -12.70
N LEU A 137 -8.66 8.23 -12.60
CA LEU A 137 -7.60 8.18 -11.59
C LEU A 137 -8.15 8.22 -10.16
N SER A 138 -9.15 9.08 -9.93
CA SER A 138 -9.80 9.16 -8.61
C SER A 138 -10.55 7.88 -8.26
N LEU A 139 -11.20 7.25 -9.25
CA LEU A 139 -11.91 5.98 -9.05
C LEU A 139 -10.94 4.82 -8.81
N SER A 140 -9.82 4.76 -9.55
CA SER A 140 -8.74 3.79 -9.30
C SER A 140 -8.15 3.96 -7.91
N ARG A 141 -7.92 5.19 -7.46
CA ARG A 141 -7.43 5.44 -6.09
C ARG A 141 -8.42 4.95 -5.05
N LEU A 142 -9.70 5.24 -5.23
CA LEU A 142 -10.76 4.74 -4.34
C LEU A 142 -10.77 3.20 -4.29
N ALA A 143 -10.55 2.52 -5.42
CA ALA A 143 -10.47 1.06 -5.47
C ALA A 143 -9.31 0.52 -4.62
N TYR A 144 -8.12 1.13 -4.68
CA TYR A 144 -6.98 0.76 -3.81
C TYR A 144 -7.29 1.00 -2.32
N ASP A 145 -7.90 2.14 -2.00
CA ASP A 145 -8.23 2.47 -0.62
C ASP A 145 -9.31 1.50 -0.09
N MET A 146 -10.30 1.14 -0.90
CA MET A 146 -11.31 0.14 -0.53
C MET A 146 -10.75 -1.27 -0.42
N GLU A 147 -9.82 -1.69 -1.27
CA GLU A 147 -9.17 -3.00 -1.20
C GLU A 147 -8.52 -3.21 0.15
N SER A 148 -7.72 -2.26 0.62
CA SER A 148 -7.02 -2.34 1.90
C SER A 148 -7.97 -2.51 3.10
N LEU A 149 -9.24 -2.14 2.95
CA LEU A 149 -10.28 -2.20 3.99
C LEU A 149 -11.16 -3.43 3.85
N THR A 150 -11.65 -3.68 2.63
CA THR A 150 -12.64 -4.75 2.39
C THR A 150 -12.00 -6.14 2.35
N SER A 151 -10.73 -6.24 1.93
CA SER A 151 -10.09 -7.55 1.79
C SER A 151 -9.88 -8.29 3.12
N PRO A 152 -9.39 -7.66 4.22
CA PRO A 152 -9.34 -8.33 5.51
C PRO A 152 -10.72 -8.70 6.05
N MET A 153 -11.73 -7.85 5.83
CA MET A 153 -13.11 -8.14 6.25
C MET A 153 -13.69 -9.33 5.48
N LEU A 154 -13.48 -9.37 4.16
CA LEU A 154 -13.90 -10.49 3.33
C LEU A 154 -13.15 -11.77 3.71
N ALA A 155 -11.85 -11.69 3.96
CA ALA A 155 -11.06 -12.82 4.44
C ALA A 155 -11.60 -13.34 5.78
N ALA A 156 -11.96 -12.45 6.74
CA ALA A 156 -12.54 -12.83 8.02
C ALA A 156 -13.81 -13.64 7.82
N VAL A 157 -14.72 -13.19 6.96
CA VAL A 157 -15.96 -13.90 6.66
C VAL A 157 -15.68 -15.24 5.98
N LEU A 158 -14.82 -15.28 4.97
CA LEU A 158 -14.50 -16.52 4.26
C LEU A 158 -13.85 -17.56 5.17
N LEU A 159 -12.92 -17.14 6.05
CA LEU A 159 -12.20 -18.04 6.96
C LEU A 159 -13.11 -18.66 8.07
N THR A 160 -14.38 -18.24 8.18
CA THR A 160 -15.35 -18.93 9.02
C THR A 160 -15.87 -20.23 8.39
N VAL A 161 -15.79 -20.35 7.06
CA VAL A 161 -16.38 -21.46 6.30
C VAL A 161 -15.37 -22.23 5.43
N ILE A 162 -14.22 -21.61 5.11
CA ILE A 162 -13.16 -22.24 4.29
C ILE A 162 -11.79 -22.11 4.97
N ASN A 163 -10.86 -23.01 4.63
CA ASN A 163 -9.46 -22.91 5.03
C ASN A 163 -8.76 -21.80 4.23
N PHE A 164 -7.71 -21.19 4.81
CA PHE A 164 -6.98 -20.09 4.19
C PHE A 164 -6.32 -20.46 2.83
N HIS A 165 -6.02 -21.72 2.58
CA HIS A 165 -5.52 -22.20 1.28
C HIS A 165 -6.48 -21.85 0.13
N TRP A 166 -7.80 -21.87 0.37
CA TRP A 166 -8.81 -21.47 -0.62
C TRP A 166 -8.80 -19.98 -0.93
N LEU A 167 -8.25 -19.14 -0.06
CA LEU A 167 -8.07 -17.72 -0.36
C LEU A 167 -7.09 -17.52 -1.53
N PHE A 168 -6.06 -18.36 -1.63
CA PHE A 168 -5.16 -18.34 -2.79
C PHE A 168 -5.86 -18.78 -4.08
N ALA A 169 -6.73 -19.78 -4.00
CA ALA A 169 -7.56 -20.18 -5.15
C ALA A 169 -8.49 -19.03 -5.58
N GLY A 170 -9.14 -18.35 -4.63
CA GLY A 170 -9.95 -17.15 -4.89
C GLY A 170 -9.12 -16.03 -5.54
N THR A 171 -7.89 -15.82 -5.08
CA THR A 171 -6.93 -14.89 -5.68
C THR A 171 -6.61 -15.24 -7.13
N ALA A 172 -6.33 -16.52 -7.41
CA ALA A 172 -6.06 -17.00 -8.76
C ALA A 172 -7.26 -16.79 -9.69
N VAL A 173 -8.46 -17.13 -9.23
CA VAL A 173 -9.71 -16.84 -9.95
C VAL A 173 -9.84 -15.35 -10.24
N GLY A 174 -9.55 -14.49 -9.25
CA GLY A 174 -9.55 -13.05 -9.44
C GLY A 174 -8.62 -12.58 -10.56
N PHE A 175 -7.39 -13.07 -10.61
CA PHE A 175 -6.45 -12.72 -11.67
C PHE A 175 -6.86 -13.27 -13.04
N VAL A 176 -7.41 -14.49 -13.10
CA VAL A 176 -7.96 -15.05 -14.36
C VAL A 176 -9.15 -14.21 -14.85
N CYS A 177 -10.07 -13.83 -13.97
CA CYS A 177 -11.20 -12.96 -14.33
C CYS A 177 -10.71 -11.59 -14.82
N SER A 178 -9.68 -11.01 -14.18
CA SER A 178 -9.03 -9.78 -14.63
C SER A 178 -8.48 -9.94 -16.04
N ALA A 179 -7.72 -11.01 -16.31
CA ALA A 179 -7.17 -11.31 -17.63
C ALA A 179 -8.27 -11.43 -18.68
N LEU A 180 -9.37 -12.14 -18.39
CA LEU A 180 -10.52 -12.32 -19.29
C LEU A 180 -11.20 -10.98 -19.58
N LEU A 181 -11.38 -10.11 -18.59
CA LEU A 181 -11.92 -8.77 -18.80
C LEU A 181 -11.01 -7.90 -19.68
N VAL A 182 -9.69 -7.99 -19.52
CA VAL A 182 -8.74 -7.30 -20.41
C VAL A 182 -8.79 -7.87 -21.84
N VAL A 183 -8.92 -9.19 -21.98
CA VAL A 183 -9.06 -9.83 -23.31
C VAL A 183 -10.37 -9.45 -23.99
N SER A 184 -11.45 -9.22 -23.26
CA SER A 184 -12.78 -8.94 -23.81
C SER A 184 -12.90 -7.57 -24.48
N VAL A 185 -11.89 -6.68 -24.32
CA VAL A 185 -11.92 -5.33 -24.90
C VAL A 185 -10.75 -5.10 -25.86
N ALA A 186 -10.98 -4.32 -26.90
CA ALA A 186 -9.92 -3.87 -27.79
C ALA A 186 -9.24 -2.63 -27.18
N LEU A 187 -7.98 -2.75 -26.83
CA LEU A 187 -7.19 -1.62 -26.37
C LEU A 187 -6.61 -0.83 -27.54
N PRO A 188 -6.52 0.51 -27.46
CA PRO A 188 -5.90 1.32 -28.49
C PRO A 188 -4.47 0.88 -28.77
N VAL A 189 -4.11 0.83 -30.05
CA VAL A 189 -2.71 0.54 -30.45
C VAL A 189 -1.89 1.80 -30.25
N VAL A 190 -0.83 1.70 -29.44
CA VAL A 190 0.09 2.81 -29.18
C VAL A 190 0.73 3.26 -30.48
N ARG A 191 0.43 4.46 -30.95
CA ARG A 191 1.25 5.13 -31.95
C ARG A 191 2.51 5.60 -31.22
N ARG A 192 3.66 5.07 -31.63
CA ARG A 192 4.98 5.44 -31.10
C ARG A 192 5.15 6.96 -31.14
N ALA A 193 5.11 7.61 -29.99
CA ALA A 193 5.64 8.96 -29.84
C ALA A 193 7.17 8.83 -29.82
N SER A 194 7.83 9.27 -30.90
CA SER A 194 9.25 9.07 -31.15
C SER A 194 10.19 10.00 -30.37
N ASP A 195 9.73 10.72 -29.35
CA ASP A 195 10.53 11.77 -28.68
C ASP A 195 10.64 11.64 -27.16
N ALA A 196 11.03 10.48 -26.67
CA ALA A 196 11.44 10.37 -25.27
C ALA A 196 12.97 10.14 -25.15
N ARG A 197 13.80 11.11 -25.55
CA ARG A 197 15.26 11.10 -25.35
C ARG A 197 15.70 11.32 -23.89
N THR A 198 14.79 11.66 -22.99
CA THR A 198 15.11 11.75 -21.56
C THR A 198 15.00 10.37 -20.92
N GLY A 199 16.14 9.81 -20.53
CA GLY A 199 16.23 8.49 -19.90
C GLY A 199 15.38 8.42 -18.63
N ILE A 200 14.79 7.26 -18.35
CA ILE A 200 13.98 7.01 -17.15
C ILE A 200 14.76 7.33 -15.89
N TYR A 201 16.04 7.00 -15.87
CA TYR A 201 16.96 7.33 -14.78
C TYR A 201 17.01 8.83 -14.51
N GLU A 202 17.05 9.67 -15.56
CA GLU A 202 17.07 11.12 -15.43
C GLU A 202 15.73 11.66 -14.89
N LYS A 203 14.59 11.13 -15.35
CA LYS A 203 13.28 11.52 -14.84
C LYS A 203 13.10 11.11 -13.37
N THR A 204 13.51 9.90 -12.99
CA THR A 204 13.39 9.39 -11.63
C THR A 204 14.32 10.17 -10.69
N THR A 205 15.58 10.38 -11.06
CA THR A 205 16.54 11.14 -10.24
C THR A 205 16.15 12.60 -10.12
N ARG A 206 15.57 13.22 -11.16
CA ARG A 206 15.02 14.58 -11.09
C ARG A 206 13.89 14.66 -10.06
N GLY A 207 12.94 13.74 -10.10
CA GLY A 207 11.83 13.69 -9.14
C GLY A 207 12.31 13.52 -7.70
N ILE A 208 13.22 12.60 -7.43
CA ILE A 208 13.82 12.39 -6.10
C ILE A 208 14.57 13.65 -5.63
N ARG A 209 15.31 14.31 -6.54
CA ARG A 209 16.04 15.54 -6.21
C ARG A 209 15.10 16.69 -5.84
N ILE A 210 14.02 16.90 -6.59
CA ILE A 210 12.98 17.89 -6.27
C ILE A 210 12.35 17.55 -4.92
N TYR A 211 12.00 16.28 -4.72
CA TYR A 211 11.39 15.79 -3.50
C TYR A 211 12.25 16.09 -2.26
N LEU A 212 13.52 15.70 -2.30
CA LEU A 212 14.45 15.87 -1.18
C LEU A 212 14.90 17.32 -0.95
N LYS A 213 14.78 18.19 -1.98
CA LYS A 213 15.04 19.63 -1.83
C LYS A 213 13.86 20.40 -1.22
N THR A 214 12.65 19.84 -1.24
CA THR A 214 11.43 20.51 -0.76
C THR A 214 11.17 20.14 0.71
N PRO A 215 11.28 21.08 1.68
CA PRO A 215 11.13 20.78 3.12
C PRO A 215 9.80 20.11 3.46
N ARG A 216 8.69 20.55 2.85
CA ARG A 216 7.36 19.95 2.98
C ARG A 216 7.35 18.46 2.61
N LEU A 217 8.02 18.10 1.53
CA LEU A 217 8.06 16.71 1.04
C LEU A 217 9.03 15.85 1.88
N ARG A 218 10.09 16.43 2.40
CA ARG A 218 10.94 15.75 3.39
C ARG A 218 10.15 15.44 4.66
N GLY A 219 9.33 16.39 5.13
CA GLY A 219 8.39 16.17 6.22
C GLY A 219 7.39 15.06 5.89
N LEU A 220 6.85 15.04 4.67
CA LEU A 220 5.98 13.96 4.19
C LEU A 220 6.68 12.60 4.21
N LEU A 221 7.96 12.52 3.82
CA LEU A 221 8.73 11.27 3.89
C LEU A 221 8.89 10.77 5.32
N ALA A 222 9.17 11.67 6.27
CA ALA A 222 9.24 11.34 7.68
C ALA A 222 7.91 10.80 8.23
N LEU A 223 6.78 11.40 7.84
CA LEU A 223 5.42 10.91 8.18
C LEU A 223 5.12 9.57 7.52
N THR A 224 5.57 9.37 6.28
CA THR A 224 5.44 8.09 5.59
C THR A 224 6.21 6.99 6.32
N PHE A 225 7.39 7.30 6.87
CA PHE A 225 8.19 6.35 7.64
C PHE A 225 7.50 5.99 8.97
N ALA A 226 6.86 6.95 9.66
CA ALA A 226 6.03 6.69 10.83
C ALA A 226 4.83 5.78 10.49
N SER A 227 4.16 6.05 9.39
CA SER A 227 3.03 5.24 8.91
C SER A 227 3.46 3.82 8.51
N ALA A 228 4.63 3.71 7.87
CA ALA A 228 5.22 2.42 7.50
C ALA A 228 5.57 1.60 8.75
N ALA A 229 6.13 2.19 9.80
CA ALA A 229 6.42 1.51 11.05
C ALA A 229 5.15 0.91 11.68
N ALA A 230 4.09 1.72 11.80
CA ALA A 230 2.84 1.26 12.40
C ALA A 230 2.16 0.18 11.57
N SER A 231 2.01 0.37 10.26
CA SER A 231 1.38 -0.62 9.38
C SER A 231 2.20 -1.90 9.26
N SER A 232 3.54 -1.82 9.31
CA SER A 232 4.39 -3.01 9.32
C SER A 232 4.18 -3.85 10.56
N MET A 233 4.06 -3.22 11.73
CA MET A 233 3.76 -3.95 12.97
C MET A 233 2.42 -4.69 12.86
N VAL A 234 1.38 -4.01 12.37
CA VAL A 234 0.05 -4.61 12.19
C VAL A 234 0.08 -5.76 11.19
N ILE A 235 0.60 -5.53 10.00
CA ILE A 235 0.51 -6.52 8.90
C ILE A 235 1.38 -7.74 9.17
N VAL A 236 2.59 -7.54 9.71
CA VAL A 236 3.58 -8.62 9.87
C VAL A 236 3.33 -9.44 11.13
N ASN A 237 3.03 -8.78 12.25
CA ASN A 237 3.00 -9.45 13.56
C ASN A 237 1.60 -9.86 14.02
N THR A 238 0.52 -9.40 13.39
CA THR A 238 -0.85 -9.79 13.80
C THR A 238 -1.02 -11.30 13.83
N VAL A 239 -0.52 -12.02 12.81
CA VAL A 239 -0.66 -13.47 12.75
C VAL A 239 0.03 -14.15 13.93
N VAL A 240 1.24 -13.71 14.30
CA VAL A 240 1.98 -14.26 15.43
C VAL A 240 1.29 -13.94 16.75
N ILE A 241 0.90 -12.69 16.96
CA ILE A 241 0.20 -12.28 18.20
C ILE A 241 -1.10 -13.08 18.38
N VAL A 242 -1.90 -13.21 17.32
CA VAL A 242 -3.20 -13.86 17.40
C VAL A 242 -3.10 -15.38 17.49
N ARG A 243 -2.22 -16.00 16.68
CA ARG A 243 -2.12 -17.47 16.57
C ARG A 243 -1.20 -18.10 17.58
N ASP A 244 -0.08 -17.45 17.89
CA ASP A 244 0.97 -18.01 18.73
C ASP A 244 0.82 -17.55 20.19
N GLN A 245 0.63 -16.25 20.44
CA GLN A 245 0.52 -15.74 21.82
C GLN A 245 -0.88 -15.86 22.41
N LEU A 246 -1.92 -15.60 21.59
CA LEU A 246 -3.32 -15.65 22.06
C LEU A 246 -4.03 -16.98 21.77
N GLU A 247 -3.38 -17.91 21.04
CA GLU A 247 -3.90 -19.23 20.66
C GLU A 247 -5.30 -19.17 20.00
N ARG A 248 -5.59 -18.07 19.25
CA ARG A 248 -6.89 -17.84 18.64
C ARG A 248 -6.96 -18.41 17.20
N SER A 249 -8.17 -18.37 16.64
CA SER A 249 -8.48 -18.94 15.32
C SER A 249 -7.86 -18.16 14.14
N GLN A 250 -7.85 -18.76 12.96
CA GLN A 250 -7.44 -18.09 11.72
C GLN A 250 -8.36 -16.91 11.37
N SER A 251 -9.67 -17.03 11.63
CA SER A 251 -10.62 -15.94 11.42
C SER A 251 -10.35 -14.74 12.35
N ASP A 252 -9.84 -14.98 13.55
CA ASP A 252 -9.47 -13.89 14.48
C ASP A 252 -8.30 -13.05 13.94
N VAL A 253 -7.36 -13.64 13.19
CA VAL A 253 -6.31 -12.89 12.48
C VAL A 253 -6.93 -11.88 11.51
N ALA A 254 -7.89 -12.33 10.72
CA ALA A 254 -8.56 -11.46 9.76
C ALA A 254 -9.46 -10.42 10.48
N ILE A 255 -10.09 -10.76 11.62
CA ILE A 255 -10.83 -9.79 12.45
C ILE A 255 -9.88 -8.72 13.00
N ALA A 256 -8.70 -9.08 13.48
CA ALA A 256 -7.72 -8.10 13.95
C ALA A 256 -7.27 -7.16 12.83
N LEU A 257 -6.96 -7.70 11.64
CA LEU A 257 -6.64 -6.87 10.46
C LEU A 257 -7.83 -6.00 10.02
N ALA A 258 -9.06 -6.53 10.13
CA ALA A 258 -10.28 -5.77 9.84
C ALA A 258 -10.51 -4.63 10.84
N ALA A 259 -10.08 -4.75 12.10
CA ALA A 259 -10.14 -3.65 13.06
C ALA A 259 -9.26 -2.48 12.63
N PHE A 260 -8.02 -2.75 12.16
CA PHE A 260 -7.16 -1.73 11.57
C PHE A 260 -7.78 -1.12 10.31
N GLY A 261 -8.26 -1.95 9.39
CA GLY A 261 -8.94 -1.51 8.18
C GLY A 261 -10.18 -0.67 8.46
N GLY A 262 -11.03 -1.10 9.38
CA GLY A 262 -12.24 -0.39 9.80
C GLY A 262 -11.93 0.99 10.40
N GLY A 263 -10.91 1.07 11.25
CA GLY A 263 -10.40 2.35 11.75
C GLY A 263 -9.94 3.28 10.64
N SER A 264 -9.17 2.74 9.68
CA SER A 264 -8.71 3.49 8.50
C SER A 264 -9.88 4.00 7.66
N MET A 265 -10.90 3.19 7.43
CA MET A 265 -12.10 3.59 6.69
C MET A 265 -12.86 4.71 7.39
N LEU A 266 -13.07 4.57 8.70
CA LEU A 266 -13.74 5.61 9.48
C LEU A 266 -13.03 6.96 9.33
N ALA A 267 -11.71 6.96 9.44
CA ALA A 267 -10.92 8.16 9.24
C ALA A 267 -11.05 8.69 7.80
N ALA A 268 -10.96 7.84 6.78
CA ALA A 268 -11.07 8.25 5.38
C ALA A 268 -12.42 8.93 5.07
N LEU A 269 -13.52 8.49 5.70
CA LEU A 269 -14.85 9.09 5.54
C LEU A 269 -14.97 10.45 6.24
N LEU A 270 -14.31 10.62 7.39
CA LEU A 270 -14.38 11.87 8.18
C LEU A 270 -13.35 12.90 7.76
N LEU A 271 -12.25 12.44 7.16
CA LEU A 271 -11.08 13.25 6.84
C LEU A 271 -11.37 14.47 5.92
N PRO A 272 -12.23 14.38 4.88
CA PRO A 272 -12.56 15.56 4.07
C PRO A 272 -13.08 16.73 4.91
N ARG A 273 -14.01 16.46 5.84
CA ARG A 273 -14.57 17.49 6.72
C ARG A 273 -13.53 18.10 7.66
N LEU A 274 -12.62 17.25 8.15
CA LEU A 274 -11.53 17.68 9.03
C LEU A 274 -10.53 18.58 8.28
N LEU A 275 -10.23 18.25 7.03
CA LEU A 275 -9.31 19.00 6.19
C LEU A 275 -9.89 20.29 5.59
N ASP A 276 -11.20 20.51 5.70
CA ASP A 276 -11.84 21.79 5.42
C ASP A 276 -11.56 22.81 6.54
N GLN A 277 -11.30 22.33 7.76
CA GLN A 277 -11.11 23.17 8.95
C GLN A 277 -9.65 23.23 9.41
N LEU A 278 -8.86 22.21 9.15
CA LEU A 278 -7.48 22.07 9.60
C LEU A 278 -6.50 21.91 8.43
N SER A 279 -5.30 22.44 8.60
CA SER A 279 -4.24 22.29 7.59
C SER A 279 -3.74 20.84 7.53
N ASP A 280 -3.33 20.40 6.31
CA ASP A 280 -2.74 19.09 6.07
C ASP A 280 -1.62 18.78 7.07
N ARG A 281 -0.73 19.75 7.31
CA ARG A 281 0.40 19.63 8.24
C ARG A 281 -0.05 19.25 9.66
N ARG A 282 -1.05 19.96 10.21
CA ARG A 282 -1.54 19.69 11.57
C ARG A 282 -2.14 18.31 11.69
N VAL A 283 -2.99 17.95 10.74
CA VAL A 283 -3.67 16.64 10.74
C VAL A 283 -2.65 15.50 10.62
N MET A 284 -1.71 15.61 9.68
CA MET A 284 -0.74 14.55 9.42
C MET A 284 0.28 14.39 10.56
N ILE A 285 0.79 15.48 11.13
CA ILE A 285 1.73 15.41 12.27
C ILE A 285 1.01 14.87 13.52
N PHE A 286 -0.21 15.33 13.79
CA PHE A 286 -1.02 14.78 14.88
C PHE A 286 -1.24 13.28 14.71
N ALA A 287 -1.60 12.84 13.50
CA ALA A 287 -1.76 11.42 13.20
C ALA A 287 -0.48 10.62 13.46
N ALA A 288 0.68 11.11 13.02
CA ALA A 288 1.96 10.45 13.30
C ALA A 288 2.31 10.39 14.79
N ALA A 289 1.95 11.43 15.55
CA ALA A 289 2.08 11.41 17.01
C ALA A 289 1.17 10.33 17.65
N VAL A 290 -0.08 10.20 17.17
CA VAL A 290 -1.00 9.14 17.62
C VAL A 290 -0.46 7.75 17.26
N LEU A 291 0.17 7.56 16.09
CA LEU A 291 0.85 6.30 15.74
C LEU A 291 1.97 5.97 16.74
N ALA A 292 2.83 6.95 17.05
CA ALA A 292 3.91 6.75 18.01
C ALA A 292 3.41 6.43 19.42
N VAL A 293 2.42 7.17 19.91
CA VAL A 293 1.80 6.94 21.23
C VAL A 293 1.06 5.61 21.27
N GLY A 294 0.30 5.27 20.22
CA GLY A 294 -0.42 4.00 20.12
C GLY A 294 0.53 2.79 20.14
N LEU A 295 1.62 2.84 19.36
CA LEU A 295 2.66 1.78 19.40
C LEU A 295 3.35 1.70 20.76
N SER A 296 3.65 2.84 21.40
CA SER A 296 4.22 2.87 22.76
C SER A 296 3.25 2.30 23.79
N ALA A 297 1.97 2.63 23.70
CA ALA A 297 0.94 2.06 24.56
C ALA A 297 0.85 0.53 24.38
N MET A 298 0.87 0.05 23.12
CA MET A 298 0.89 -1.38 22.84
C MET A 298 2.15 -2.06 23.34
N THR A 299 3.31 -1.39 23.34
CA THR A 299 4.54 -1.90 23.98
C THR A 299 4.30 -2.17 25.47
N ILE A 300 3.74 -1.18 26.19
CA ILE A 300 3.46 -1.30 27.62
C ILE A 300 2.42 -2.39 27.88
N VAL A 301 1.32 -2.39 27.11
CA VAL A 301 0.24 -3.40 27.25
C VAL A 301 0.80 -4.80 27.02
N THR A 302 1.65 -5.00 26.01
CA THR A 302 2.27 -6.31 25.73
C THR A 302 3.23 -6.73 26.84
N LEU A 303 4.00 -5.80 27.44
CA LEU A 303 4.93 -6.12 28.53
C LEU A 303 4.20 -6.49 29.83
N THR A 304 3.03 -5.89 30.09
CA THR A 304 2.37 -5.98 31.41
C THR A 304 1.15 -6.89 31.41
N PHE A 305 0.48 -7.09 30.28
CA PHE A 305 -0.82 -7.72 30.19
C PHE A 305 -0.97 -8.76 29.06
N ALA A 306 0.15 -9.27 28.50
CA ALA A 306 0.09 -10.21 27.38
C ALA A 306 -0.77 -11.46 27.71
N ASP A 307 -0.72 -11.95 28.94
CA ASP A 307 -1.47 -13.13 29.41
C ASP A 307 -2.86 -12.80 29.98
N ALA A 308 -3.23 -11.51 30.02
CA ALA A 308 -4.51 -11.11 30.58
C ALA A 308 -5.68 -11.35 29.60
N PRO A 309 -6.88 -11.76 30.08
CA PRO A 309 -8.04 -11.99 29.20
C PRO A 309 -8.46 -10.78 28.35
N GLY A 310 -8.10 -9.56 28.82
CA GLY A 310 -8.38 -8.30 28.12
C GLY A 310 -7.43 -7.96 26.95
N TYR A 311 -6.31 -8.67 26.79
CA TYR A 311 -5.31 -8.34 25.78
C TYR A 311 -5.88 -8.37 24.35
N TRP A 312 -6.79 -9.30 24.05
CA TRP A 312 -7.49 -9.36 22.78
C TRP A 312 -8.25 -8.07 22.44
N LEU A 313 -9.04 -7.57 23.39
CA LEU A 313 -9.79 -6.32 23.18
C LEU A 313 -8.85 -5.11 23.07
N ALA A 314 -7.78 -5.08 23.86
CA ALA A 314 -6.76 -4.05 23.76
C ALA A 314 -6.06 -4.07 22.38
N LEU A 315 -5.79 -5.25 21.83
CA LEU A 315 -5.23 -5.42 20.48
C LEU A 315 -6.19 -4.86 19.42
N LEU A 316 -7.46 -5.23 19.46
CA LEU A 316 -8.46 -4.73 18.51
C LEU A 316 -8.62 -3.21 18.59
N ALA A 317 -8.70 -2.66 19.79
CA ALA A 317 -8.77 -1.21 20.02
C ALA A 317 -7.50 -0.50 19.52
N GLY A 318 -6.33 -1.06 19.84
CA GLY A 318 -5.05 -0.55 19.36
C GLY A 318 -4.96 -0.54 17.83
N TRP A 319 -5.35 -1.64 17.17
CA TRP A 319 -5.39 -1.73 15.71
C TRP A 319 -6.37 -0.72 15.09
N ALA A 320 -7.55 -0.54 15.66
CA ALA A 320 -8.52 0.47 15.19
C ALA A 320 -7.95 1.89 15.31
N VAL A 321 -7.32 2.24 16.42
CA VAL A 321 -6.68 3.55 16.63
C VAL A 321 -5.52 3.76 15.67
N LEU A 322 -4.65 2.75 15.50
CA LEU A 322 -3.54 2.82 14.54
C LEU A 322 -4.06 2.93 13.10
N GLY A 323 -5.16 2.27 12.77
CA GLY A 323 -5.82 2.39 11.46
C GLY A 323 -6.35 3.80 11.19
N ILE A 324 -7.02 4.41 12.17
CA ILE A 324 -7.48 5.82 12.07
C ILE A 324 -6.28 6.74 11.81
N ALA A 325 -5.26 6.66 12.64
CA ALA A 325 -4.10 7.52 12.55
C ALA A 325 -3.30 7.28 11.24
N TYR A 326 -3.18 6.02 10.80
CA TYR A 326 -2.56 5.67 9.52
C TYR A 326 -3.26 6.36 8.35
N SER A 327 -4.58 6.25 8.26
CA SER A 327 -5.36 6.88 7.19
C SER A 327 -5.23 8.41 7.21
N MET A 328 -5.31 9.03 8.39
CA MET A 328 -5.13 10.48 8.55
C MET A 328 -3.73 10.95 8.11
N SER A 329 -2.69 10.11 8.27
CA SER A 329 -1.33 10.44 7.85
C SER A 329 -1.10 10.25 6.35
N VAL A 330 -1.70 9.23 5.73
CA VAL A 330 -1.40 8.84 4.34
C VAL A 330 -2.32 9.51 3.32
N THR A 331 -3.61 9.67 3.63
CA THR A 331 -4.63 10.14 2.66
C THR A 331 -4.35 11.54 2.09
N PRO A 332 -3.84 12.54 2.84
CA PRO A 332 -3.58 13.86 2.27
C PRO A 332 -2.39 13.92 1.32
N THR A 333 -1.57 12.86 1.23
CA THR A 333 -0.32 12.82 0.42
C THR A 333 -0.52 13.28 -1.01
N GLY A 334 -1.55 12.78 -1.71
CA GLY A 334 -1.80 13.14 -3.11
C GLY A 334 -2.09 14.63 -3.30
N ARG A 335 -2.83 15.25 -2.36
CA ARG A 335 -3.12 16.67 -2.37
C ARG A 335 -1.85 17.50 -2.13
N LEU A 336 -1.03 17.06 -1.20
CA LEU A 336 0.24 17.71 -0.86
C LEU A 336 1.22 17.68 -2.04
N LEU A 337 1.35 16.54 -2.72
CA LEU A 337 2.18 16.41 -3.92
C LEU A 337 1.73 17.34 -5.05
N LYS A 338 0.41 17.40 -5.31
CA LYS A 338 -0.15 18.32 -6.33
C LYS A 338 0.18 19.78 -6.05
N ARG A 339 0.14 20.20 -4.77
CA ARG A 339 0.46 21.57 -4.34
C ARG A 339 1.97 21.86 -4.34
N SER A 340 2.81 20.84 -4.34
CA SER A 340 4.27 20.97 -4.22
C SER A 340 5.00 20.98 -5.56
N ALA A 341 4.31 20.77 -6.69
CA ALA A 341 4.92 20.69 -8.01
C ALA A 341 4.14 21.46 -9.08
N ARG A 342 4.88 22.04 -10.05
CA ARG A 342 4.31 22.54 -11.30
C ARG A 342 3.70 21.37 -12.08
N SER A 343 2.75 21.66 -12.98
CA SER A 343 2.07 20.63 -13.80
C SER A 343 3.03 19.63 -14.42
N ASP A 344 4.11 20.12 -14.99
CA ASP A 344 5.09 19.32 -15.75
C ASP A 344 5.95 18.41 -14.88
N ASP A 345 6.20 18.78 -13.61
CA ASP A 345 7.00 18.01 -12.66
C ASP A 345 6.14 17.04 -11.82
N ARG A 346 4.81 17.14 -11.86
CA ARG A 346 3.90 16.27 -11.08
C ARG A 346 4.14 14.78 -11.30
N PRO A 347 4.21 14.26 -12.54
CA PRO A 347 4.41 12.83 -12.76
C PRO A 347 5.71 12.32 -12.14
N THR A 348 6.81 13.08 -12.25
CA THR A 348 8.11 12.71 -11.70
C THR A 348 8.11 12.74 -10.17
N LEU A 349 7.36 13.67 -9.58
CA LEU A 349 7.20 13.78 -8.13
C LEU A 349 6.35 12.65 -7.56
N PHE A 350 5.26 12.25 -8.24
CA PHE A 350 4.48 11.08 -7.84
C PHE A 350 5.28 9.78 -7.95
N ALA A 351 6.11 9.63 -8.99
CA ALA A 351 7.02 8.49 -9.12
C ALA A 351 8.07 8.47 -8.00
N ALA A 352 8.63 9.63 -7.64
CA ALA A 352 9.55 9.74 -6.51
C ALA A 352 8.88 9.38 -5.17
N GLN A 353 7.65 9.86 -4.91
CA GLN A 353 6.87 9.47 -3.73
C GLN A 353 6.63 7.96 -3.71
N PHE A 354 6.26 7.37 -4.84
CA PHE A 354 6.06 5.92 -4.93
C PHE A 354 7.33 5.16 -4.53
N ALA A 355 8.48 5.49 -5.13
CA ALA A 355 9.73 4.81 -4.83
C ALA A 355 10.17 5.03 -3.36
N LEU A 356 10.14 6.26 -2.87
CA LEU A 356 10.56 6.60 -1.52
C LEU A 356 9.63 6.01 -0.45
N SER A 357 8.32 6.00 -0.69
CA SER A 357 7.39 5.35 0.23
C SER A 357 7.67 3.84 0.33
N HIS A 358 7.81 3.15 -0.80
CA HIS A 358 8.12 1.72 -0.80
C HIS A 358 9.47 1.41 -0.14
N ALA A 359 10.46 2.33 -0.20
CA ALA A 359 11.69 2.21 0.53
C ALA A 359 11.49 2.27 2.07
N CYS A 360 10.52 3.06 2.56
CA CYS A 360 10.17 3.05 3.99
C CYS A 360 9.68 1.65 4.43
N TRP A 361 8.77 1.04 3.67
CA TRP A 361 8.28 -0.31 3.97
C TRP A 361 9.33 -1.40 3.75
N LEU A 362 10.25 -1.23 2.80
CA LEU A 362 11.38 -2.14 2.60
C LEU A 362 12.23 -2.29 3.87
N VAL A 363 12.34 -1.23 4.66
CA VAL A 363 13.07 -1.23 5.94
C VAL A 363 12.18 -1.73 7.08
N THR A 364 10.95 -1.23 7.19
CA THR A 364 10.10 -1.48 8.37
C THR A 364 9.49 -2.89 8.40
N TYR A 365 9.20 -3.51 7.25
CA TYR A 365 8.67 -4.87 7.22
C TYR A 365 9.61 -5.92 7.82
N PRO A 366 10.86 -6.05 7.34
CA PRO A 366 11.78 -7.01 7.93
C PRO A 366 12.13 -6.66 9.37
N LEU A 367 12.29 -5.37 9.68
CA LEU A 367 12.61 -4.94 11.05
C LEU A 367 11.51 -5.33 12.05
N ALA A 368 10.23 -5.10 11.72
CA ALA A 368 9.11 -5.50 12.55
C ALA A 368 9.06 -7.03 12.73
N GLY A 369 9.24 -7.78 11.64
CA GLY A 369 9.17 -9.24 11.69
C GLY A 369 10.33 -9.90 12.42
N TRP A 370 11.55 -9.47 12.16
CA TRP A 370 12.75 -10.05 12.78
C TRP A 370 12.86 -9.69 14.26
N LEU A 371 12.57 -8.46 14.64
CA LEU A 371 12.53 -8.08 16.06
C LEU A 371 11.44 -8.84 16.81
N GLY A 372 10.26 -9.00 16.22
CA GLY A 372 9.19 -9.79 16.81
C GLY A 372 9.56 -11.24 17.05
N ALA A 373 10.27 -11.85 16.09
CA ALA A 373 10.70 -13.25 16.18
C ALA A 373 11.89 -13.46 17.13
N GLN A 374 12.87 -12.55 17.15
CA GLN A 374 14.11 -12.72 17.93
C GLN A 374 14.05 -12.14 19.35
N SER A 375 13.35 -11.02 19.51
CA SER A 375 13.34 -10.23 20.76
C SER A 375 11.95 -10.10 21.39
N GLY A 376 10.94 -10.71 20.76
CA GLY A 376 9.55 -10.69 21.19
C GLY A 376 8.77 -9.47 20.71
N GLN A 377 7.44 -9.57 20.82
CA GLN A 377 6.52 -8.58 20.26
C GLN A 377 6.64 -7.20 20.90
N ALA A 378 6.92 -7.15 22.20
CA ALA A 378 7.12 -5.87 22.91
C ALA A 378 8.32 -5.09 22.38
N ALA A 379 9.45 -5.78 22.06
CA ALA A 379 10.62 -5.14 21.46
C ALA A 379 10.31 -4.62 20.05
N ALA A 380 9.54 -5.39 19.26
CA ALA A 380 9.09 -4.95 17.94
C ALA A 380 8.19 -3.70 18.03
N PHE A 381 7.20 -3.70 18.92
CA PHE A 381 6.37 -2.52 19.19
C PHE A 381 7.19 -1.30 19.59
N GLY A 382 8.14 -1.47 20.53
CA GLY A 382 9.01 -0.40 21.01
C GLY A 382 9.89 0.20 19.90
N ALA A 383 10.49 -0.65 19.07
CA ALA A 383 11.29 -0.19 17.92
C ALA A 383 10.44 0.56 16.89
N MET A 384 9.25 0.04 16.55
CA MET A 384 8.33 0.71 15.62
C MET A 384 7.80 2.03 16.22
N ALA A 385 7.57 2.08 17.54
CA ALA A 385 7.20 3.31 18.26
C ALA A 385 8.30 4.37 18.16
N ALA A 386 9.56 3.97 18.35
CA ALA A 386 10.72 4.87 18.23
C ALA A 386 10.84 5.44 16.80
N ILE A 387 10.65 4.61 15.78
CA ILE A 387 10.66 5.05 14.38
C ILE A 387 9.49 6.02 14.12
N ALA A 388 8.29 5.70 14.60
CA ALA A 388 7.12 6.56 14.43
C ALA A 388 7.30 7.91 15.14
N ALA A 389 7.85 7.92 16.35
CA ALA A 389 8.18 9.13 17.10
C ALA A 389 9.24 9.97 16.38
N ALA A 390 10.32 9.34 15.90
CA ALA A 390 11.35 10.04 15.11
C ALA A 390 10.76 10.63 13.82
N GLY A 391 9.86 9.92 13.15
CA GLY A 391 9.13 10.40 11.97
C GLY A 391 8.24 11.61 12.29
N ALA A 392 7.46 11.55 13.37
CA ALA A 392 6.59 12.64 13.80
C ALA A 392 7.39 13.91 14.20
N ILE A 393 8.43 13.73 15.01
CA ILE A 393 9.32 14.82 15.43
C ILE A 393 10.08 15.39 14.23
N GLY A 394 10.65 14.53 13.38
CA GLY A 394 11.36 14.95 12.18
C GLY A 394 10.45 15.76 11.24
N ALA A 395 9.21 15.33 11.05
CA ALA A 395 8.24 16.09 10.25
C ALA A 395 7.88 17.43 10.89
N ALA A 396 7.70 17.48 12.21
CA ALA A 396 7.37 18.70 12.93
C ALA A 396 8.49 19.77 12.80
N ILE A 397 9.76 19.33 12.79
CA ILE A 397 10.93 20.20 12.66
C ILE A 397 11.17 20.61 11.20
N ILE A 398 11.12 19.63 10.27
CA ILE A 398 11.52 19.84 8.87
C ILE A 398 10.43 20.56 8.06
N TRP A 399 9.16 20.30 8.35
CA TRP A 399 8.05 20.91 7.63
C TRP A 399 7.68 22.27 8.24
N PRO A 400 7.93 23.41 7.57
CA PRO A 400 7.69 24.73 8.13
C PRO A 400 6.24 24.96 8.53
N SER A 401 6.01 25.61 9.68
CA SER A 401 4.65 25.95 10.14
C SER A 401 3.99 27.06 9.30
N ALA A 402 4.79 27.92 8.71
CA ALA A 402 4.36 29.00 7.82
C ALA A 402 4.22 28.57 6.35
N ASP A 403 4.02 27.29 6.10
CA ASP A 403 3.80 26.73 4.76
C ASP A 403 2.39 27.10 4.24
N ILE A 404 2.14 28.39 4.24
CA ILE A 404 0.98 29.03 3.63
C ILE A 404 1.24 29.03 2.13
N ASP A 405 0.35 28.49 1.37
CA ASP A 405 0.09 28.53 -0.07
C ASP A 405 0.93 29.52 -0.93
N ALA A 406 2.25 29.54 -0.78
CA ALA A 406 3.15 30.43 -1.52
C ALA A 406 3.19 30.13 -3.04
N LEU A 407 2.49 29.08 -3.51
CA LEU A 407 2.33 28.76 -4.93
C LEU A 407 0.89 28.95 -5.45
N ALA A 408 -0.03 29.42 -4.61
CA ALA A 408 -1.42 29.69 -4.99
C ALA A 408 -1.68 31.14 -5.40
N GLN A 409 -0.68 32.02 -5.36
CA GLN A 409 -0.82 33.34 -5.97
C GLN A 409 -0.31 33.29 -7.42
N PRO A 410 -1.19 33.48 -8.43
CA PRO A 410 -0.70 33.89 -9.73
C PRO A 410 0.04 35.22 -9.48
N THR A 411 1.31 35.25 -9.83
CA THR A 411 2.03 36.50 -9.98
C THR A 411 1.33 37.35 -11.07
N ASN A 412 0.29 38.06 -10.67
CA ASN A 412 -0.08 39.31 -11.32
C ASN A 412 0.99 40.30 -10.90
N ALA A 413 2.16 40.24 -11.49
CA ALA A 413 3.08 41.33 -11.58
C ALA A 413 3.12 41.69 -13.06
N ALA A 414 2.36 42.74 -13.36
CA ALA A 414 2.49 43.55 -14.54
C ALA A 414 3.99 43.88 -14.78
N PHE A 415 4.42 43.69 -16.01
CA PHE A 415 5.02 44.71 -16.88
C PHE A 415 5.19 44.09 -18.27
#